data_75e7542f391f9cbb5773febf37d2471e
#
_entry.id   75e7542f391f9cbb5773febf37d2471e
#
_cell.length_a   1.000
_cell.length_b   1.000
_cell.length_c   1.000
_cell.angle_alpha   90.00
_cell.angle_beta   90.00
_cell.angle_gamma   90.00
#
_symmetry.space_group_name_H-M   'P 1'
#
loop_
_entity.id
_entity.type
_entity.pdbx_description
1 polymer ?
#
loop_
_entity_poly.entity_id
_entity_poly.type
_entity_poly.pdbx_seq_one_letter_code
_entity_poly.pdbx_strand_id
1 'polypeptide(L)'
;MSRKVKVRFAPSPTGDLHVGNIRTALFDWAYARHTGGTFLFRIEDTDTTRVTDEYINAAIDTLKWLGLDWDEGPEVGGDNGPYLQSQRLDIYAEWAQKFLDQKDAYHCYCSPDELEAVREAQRKANVAPGYNGHCRDLTDAQIAAYKAEGRGAVVRMRMPDGSTTFNDLIRGDVTFDHNFVPDFVLVRADGSPLYTLAVAVDDILMKVTHVLRGEDLLSSTPRQIRVYQAMGVKIEDYPVFAHLPFVMGQDNAKLSKRNGEVSIAWYREMGFLPEAICNYLALLGWSPGDDVENITMKQLTEMFTVEKVHSSPARFDMKKLEAINGDKIRALTLDEFLKWSLPFLTKADVITGTDAEIELVKKALPIIQERILMLNEVPKMLKFLFTKNFAVEAESVSKITDDASKEILKRSIKELETVSDWTHTSIEAVLRASLIEEMALKPRIAFTALRIATTGSTISPPLFESMELLGKEACLLRINAGLAL
;
A
#
# COMPACT_ATOMS: atom_id res chain seq x y z
N MET A 1 -36.74 4.75 -3.62
CA MET A 1 -35.79 3.65 -3.51
C MET A 1 -34.42 4.27 -3.32
N SER A 2 -33.63 3.83 -2.33
CA SER A 2 -32.24 4.31 -2.18
C SER A 2 -31.44 3.93 -3.44
N ARG A 3 -30.61 4.84 -3.95
CA ARG A 3 -29.71 4.53 -5.07
C ARG A 3 -28.78 3.41 -4.66
N LYS A 4 -28.50 2.45 -5.57
CA LYS A 4 -27.48 1.43 -5.34
C LYS A 4 -26.14 2.14 -5.10
N VAL A 5 -25.43 1.77 -4.05
CA VAL A 5 -24.13 2.36 -3.73
C VAL A 5 -23.15 2.17 -4.89
N LYS A 6 -22.49 3.26 -5.29
CA LYS A 6 -21.34 3.23 -6.20
C LYS A 6 -20.26 4.14 -5.62
N VAL A 7 -19.13 3.55 -5.32
CA VAL A 7 -17.91 4.24 -4.86
C VAL A 7 -16.85 4.20 -5.94
N ARG A 8 -15.79 4.99 -5.78
CA ARG A 8 -14.69 4.96 -6.74
C ARG A 8 -13.33 5.13 -6.05
N PHE A 9 -12.37 4.30 -6.45
CA PHE A 9 -10.97 4.58 -6.28
C PHE A 9 -10.45 5.27 -7.54
N ALA A 10 -9.93 6.47 -7.39
CA ALA A 10 -9.57 7.34 -8.52
C ALA A 10 -8.16 7.94 -8.29
N PRO A 11 -7.09 7.12 -8.39
CA PRO A 11 -5.73 7.62 -8.23
C PRO A 11 -5.25 8.39 -9.45
N SER A 12 -4.37 9.38 -9.19
CA SER A 12 -3.49 9.93 -10.23
C SER A 12 -2.14 9.21 -10.13
N PRO A 13 -1.82 8.27 -11.04
CA PRO A 13 -0.66 7.41 -10.94
C PRO A 13 0.61 8.15 -11.40
N THR A 14 1.12 9.02 -10.54
CA THR A 14 2.38 9.77 -10.73
C THR A 14 3.58 9.11 -10.04
N GLY A 15 3.47 7.83 -9.72
CA GLY A 15 4.42 6.97 -9.03
C GLY A 15 3.68 5.82 -8.36
N ASP A 16 4.41 4.95 -7.66
CA ASP A 16 3.85 3.81 -6.95
C ASP A 16 2.75 4.22 -5.95
N LEU A 17 1.73 3.37 -5.85
CA LEU A 17 0.70 3.53 -4.84
C LEU A 17 1.29 3.34 -3.44
N HIS A 18 0.91 4.22 -2.54
CA HIS A 18 1.37 4.19 -1.16
C HIS A 18 0.25 3.74 -0.19
N VAL A 19 0.64 3.43 1.03
CA VAL A 19 -0.24 2.99 2.12
C VAL A 19 -1.55 3.80 2.21
N GLY A 20 -1.46 5.14 2.12
CA GLY A 20 -2.64 6.00 2.19
C GLY A 20 -3.60 5.84 1.01
N ASN A 21 -3.07 5.65 -0.22
CA ASN A 21 -3.90 5.36 -1.39
C ASN A 21 -4.62 4.02 -1.24
N ILE A 22 -3.88 2.98 -0.83
CA ILE A 22 -4.44 1.64 -0.71
C ILE A 22 -5.44 1.54 0.44
N ARG A 23 -5.22 2.25 1.57
CA ARG A 23 -6.25 2.31 2.61
C ARG A 23 -7.56 2.91 2.08
N THR A 24 -7.48 3.95 1.27
CA THR A 24 -8.67 4.53 0.62
C THR A 24 -9.33 3.52 -0.32
N ALA A 25 -8.56 2.89 -1.21
CA ALA A 25 -9.07 1.85 -2.12
C ALA A 25 -9.72 0.68 -1.36
N LEU A 26 -9.10 0.24 -0.26
CA LEU A 26 -9.61 -0.83 0.59
C LEU A 26 -10.95 -0.46 1.24
N PHE A 27 -11.11 0.78 1.72
CA PHE A 27 -12.34 1.25 2.33
C PHE A 27 -13.46 1.43 1.30
N ASP A 28 -13.16 1.98 0.11
CA ASP A 28 -14.08 2.03 -1.01
C ASP A 28 -14.53 0.60 -1.40
N TRP A 29 -13.59 -0.32 -1.57
CA TRP A 29 -13.86 -1.71 -1.91
C TRP A 29 -14.71 -2.41 -0.85
N ALA A 30 -14.32 -2.30 0.42
CA ALA A 30 -15.04 -2.93 1.52
C ALA A 30 -16.48 -2.40 1.64
N TYR A 31 -16.66 -1.09 1.48
CA TYR A 31 -17.98 -0.47 1.51
C TYR A 31 -18.86 -0.91 0.34
N ALA A 32 -18.29 -0.97 -0.87
CA ALA A 32 -19.01 -1.51 -2.02
C ALA A 32 -19.44 -2.97 -1.81
N ARG A 33 -18.54 -3.82 -1.34
CA ARG A 33 -18.82 -5.25 -1.10
C ARG A 33 -19.83 -5.43 0.04
N HIS A 34 -19.72 -4.67 1.12
CA HIS A 34 -20.67 -4.69 2.26
C HIS A 34 -22.09 -4.34 1.84
N THR A 35 -22.24 -3.29 1.02
CA THR A 35 -23.56 -2.79 0.60
C THR A 35 -24.12 -3.47 -0.64
N GLY A 36 -23.43 -4.44 -1.23
CA GLY A 36 -23.78 -5.01 -2.54
C GLY A 36 -23.74 -3.96 -3.66
N GLY A 37 -22.92 -2.93 -3.47
CA GLY A 37 -22.72 -1.80 -4.37
C GLY A 37 -21.81 -2.11 -5.56
N THR A 38 -21.26 -1.05 -6.13
CA THR A 38 -20.31 -1.10 -7.25
C THR A 38 -19.02 -0.39 -6.85
N PHE A 39 -17.88 -1.04 -7.03
CA PHE A 39 -16.56 -0.45 -6.89
C PHE A 39 -16.01 -0.10 -8.27
N LEU A 40 -15.87 1.19 -8.53
CA LEU A 40 -15.35 1.75 -9.79
C LEU A 40 -13.88 2.11 -9.61
N PHE A 41 -13.05 1.69 -10.57
CA PHE A 41 -11.65 2.10 -10.67
C PHE A 41 -11.50 3.08 -11.84
N ARG A 42 -11.07 4.32 -11.56
CA ARG A 42 -10.84 5.38 -12.55
C ARG A 42 -9.40 5.87 -12.46
N ILE A 43 -8.74 6.04 -13.59
CA ILE A 43 -7.38 6.59 -13.67
C ILE A 43 -7.46 8.09 -13.95
N GLU A 44 -6.90 8.90 -13.06
CA GLU A 44 -6.85 10.37 -13.20
C GLU A 44 -5.51 10.81 -13.79
N ASP A 45 -5.37 10.63 -15.11
CA ASP A 45 -4.18 10.83 -15.92
C ASP A 45 -4.21 12.11 -16.79
N THR A 46 -4.90 13.14 -16.32
CA THR A 46 -4.96 14.45 -17.01
C THR A 46 -3.61 15.16 -17.04
N ASP A 47 -2.67 14.85 -16.13
CA ASP A 47 -1.29 15.36 -16.14
C ASP A 47 -0.38 14.39 -16.89
N THR A 48 -0.40 14.47 -18.20
CA THR A 48 0.37 13.58 -19.10
C THR A 48 1.89 13.73 -18.95
N THR A 49 2.38 14.75 -18.25
CA THR A 49 3.83 14.93 -18.02
C THR A 49 4.36 14.05 -16.90
N ARG A 50 3.52 13.59 -15.99
CA ARG A 50 3.89 12.81 -14.80
C ARG A 50 3.27 11.43 -14.74
N VAL A 51 2.26 11.17 -15.55
CA VAL A 51 1.60 9.85 -15.65
C VAL A 51 2.19 9.07 -16.81
N THR A 52 2.56 7.81 -16.58
CA THR A 52 3.06 6.89 -17.59
C THR A 52 2.27 5.60 -17.57
N ASP A 53 2.27 4.87 -18.69
CA ASP A 53 1.63 3.54 -18.78
C ASP A 53 2.21 2.57 -17.73
N GLU A 54 3.48 2.72 -17.38
CA GLU A 54 4.13 1.92 -16.33
C GLU A 54 3.44 2.12 -14.97
N TYR A 55 3.18 3.37 -14.57
CA TYR A 55 2.50 3.65 -13.30
C TYR A 55 1.02 3.24 -13.32
N ILE A 56 0.35 3.32 -14.46
CA ILE A 56 -1.02 2.82 -14.62
C ILE A 56 -1.05 1.31 -14.42
N ASN A 57 -0.16 0.58 -15.12
CA ASN A 57 -0.06 -0.87 -15.01
C ASN A 57 0.36 -1.31 -13.58
N ALA A 58 1.28 -0.59 -12.94
CA ALA A 58 1.67 -0.84 -11.55
C ALA A 58 0.49 -0.66 -10.58
N ALA A 59 -0.37 0.33 -10.80
CA ALA A 59 -1.58 0.52 -9.99
C ALA A 59 -2.58 -0.64 -10.16
N ILE A 60 -2.80 -1.08 -11.40
CA ILE A 60 -3.64 -2.24 -11.74
C ILE A 60 -3.11 -3.52 -11.09
N ASP A 61 -1.80 -3.80 -11.26
CA ASP A 61 -1.15 -4.98 -10.66
C ASP A 61 -1.22 -4.96 -9.13
N THR A 62 -1.04 -3.80 -8.52
CA THR A 62 -1.14 -3.62 -7.08
C THR A 62 -2.53 -3.98 -6.55
N LEU A 63 -3.60 -3.49 -7.16
CA LEU A 63 -4.97 -3.81 -6.75
C LEU A 63 -5.26 -5.31 -6.93
N LYS A 64 -4.85 -5.90 -8.05
CA LYS A 64 -4.99 -7.35 -8.30
C LYS A 64 -4.24 -8.17 -7.26
N TRP A 65 -3.01 -7.79 -6.94
CA TRP A 65 -2.19 -8.48 -5.94
C TRP A 65 -2.81 -8.42 -4.54
N LEU A 66 -3.45 -7.29 -4.18
CA LEU A 66 -4.17 -7.10 -2.92
C LEU A 66 -5.54 -7.81 -2.90
N GLY A 67 -6.02 -8.34 -4.03
CA GLY A 67 -7.35 -8.93 -4.14
C GLY A 67 -8.49 -7.91 -4.14
N LEU A 68 -8.21 -6.66 -4.51
CA LEU A 68 -9.19 -5.58 -4.62
C LEU A 68 -9.73 -5.52 -6.06
N ASP A 69 -10.62 -6.44 -6.38
CA ASP A 69 -11.31 -6.52 -7.67
C ASP A 69 -12.31 -5.36 -7.85
N TRP A 70 -12.47 -4.88 -9.09
CA TRP A 70 -13.39 -3.78 -9.42
C TRP A 70 -14.45 -4.22 -10.42
N ASP A 71 -15.63 -3.57 -10.33
CA ASP A 71 -16.79 -3.90 -11.14
C ASP A 71 -16.84 -3.07 -12.44
N GLU A 72 -16.31 -1.85 -12.42
CA GLU A 72 -16.19 -0.96 -13.57
C GLU A 72 -14.79 -0.33 -13.57
N GLY A 73 -14.14 -0.25 -14.74
CA GLY A 73 -12.80 0.34 -14.81
C GLY A 73 -11.95 -0.22 -15.95
N PRO A 74 -10.64 0.09 -15.96
CA PRO A 74 -9.69 -0.49 -16.90
C PRO A 74 -9.76 -2.03 -16.88
N GLU A 75 -9.56 -2.65 -18.03
CA GLU A 75 -9.62 -4.08 -18.32
C GLU A 75 -11.02 -4.71 -18.22
N VAL A 76 -11.85 -4.37 -17.22
CA VAL A 76 -13.19 -4.94 -17.07
C VAL A 76 -14.26 -4.19 -17.86
N GLY A 77 -14.01 -2.91 -18.18
CA GLY A 77 -14.97 -2.08 -18.87
C GLY A 77 -16.15 -1.66 -17.98
N GLY A 78 -17.33 -1.52 -18.58
CA GLY A 78 -18.59 -1.13 -17.93
C GLY A 78 -19.33 -0.03 -18.70
N ASP A 79 -20.50 0.38 -18.19
CA ASP A 79 -21.42 1.28 -18.91
C ASP A 79 -21.02 2.76 -18.90
N ASN A 80 -20.05 3.15 -18.05
CA ASN A 80 -19.72 4.56 -17.81
C ASN A 80 -18.32 4.95 -18.33
N GLY A 81 -17.71 4.11 -19.18
CA GLY A 81 -16.38 4.36 -19.77
C GLY A 81 -16.33 5.57 -20.72
N PRO A 82 -15.13 5.92 -21.18
CA PRO A 82 -13.83 5.37 -20.80
C PRO A 82 -13.42 5.73 -19.37
N TYR A 83 -12.50 4.93 -18.78
CA TYR A 83 -12.12 5.05 -17.36
C TYR A 83 -10.76 5.70 -17.14
N LEU A 84 -10.09 6.14 -18.20
CA LEU A 84 -8.92 7.01 -18.17
C LEU A 84 -9.38 8.44 -18.49
N GLN A 85 -9.04 9.41 -17.65
CA GLN A 85 -9.47 10.80 -17.84
C GLN A 85 -8.86 11.44 -19.11
N SER A 86 -7.68 11.02 -19.53
CA SER A 86 -7.06 11.42 -20.80
C SER A 86 -7.92 11.09 -22.04
N GLN A 87 -8.79 10.09 -21.95
CA GLN A 87 -9.70 9.68 -23.02
C GLN A 87 -11.05 10.41 -22.97
N ARG A 88 -11.24 11.37 -22.06
CA ARG A 88 -12.48 12.08 -21.78
C ARG A 88 -12.38 13.60 -21.97
N LEU A 89 -11.30 14.06 -22.58
CA LEU A 89 -11.01 15.51 -22.71
C LEU A 89 -12.12 16.28 -23.40
N ASP A 90 -12.76 15.70 -24.44
CA ASP A 90 -13.87 16.31 -25.15
C ASP A 90 -15.09 16.53 -24.23
N ILE A 91 -15.36 15.61 -23.29
CA ILE A 91 -16.43 15.72 -22.32
C ILE A 91 -16.18 16.93 -21.40
N TYR A 92 -14.94 17.08 -20.93
CA TYR A 92 -14.58 18.22 -20.06
C TYR A 92 -14.63 19.55 -20.80
N ALA A 93 -14.19 19.58 -22.06
CA ALA A 93 -14.27 20.75 -22.91
C ALA A 93 -15.75 21.17 -23.16
N GLU A 94 -16.63 20.20 -23.43
CA GLU A 94 -18.07 20.45 -23.61
C GLU A 94 -18.69 21.05 -22.34
N TRP A 95 -18.41 20.51 -21.16
CA TRP A 95 -18.93 21.05 -19.91
C TRP A 95 -18.34 22.42 -19.58
N ALA A 96 -17.07 22.66 -19.83
CA ALA A 96 -16.47 23.97 -19.65
C ALA A 96 -17.14 25.02 -20.54
N GLN A 97 -17.46 24.67 -21.80
CA GLN A 97 -18.19 25.56 -22.73
C GLN A 97 -19.62 25.83 -22.23
N LYS A 98 -20.33 24.79 -21.77
CA LYS A 98 -21.68 24.98 -21.17
C LYS A 98 -21.68 25.96 -20.00
N PHE A 99 -20.66 25.84 -19.12
CA PHE A 99 -20.51 26.76 -17.98
C PHE A 99 -20.23 28.20 -18.42
N LEU A 100 -19.48 28.41 -19.52
CA LEU A 100 -19.26 29.71 -20.11
C LEU A 100 -20.57 30.29 -20.68
N ASP A 101 -21.32 29.50 -21.42
CA ASP A 101 -22.61 29.91 -22.05
C ASP A 101 -23.68 30.27 -21.00
N GLN A 102 -23.70 29.53 -19.87
CA GLN A 102 -24.60 29.78 -18.74
C GLN A 102 -24.12 30.93 -17.83
N LYS A 103 -22.92 31.47 -18.09
CA LYS A 103 -22.25 32.50 -17.26
C LYS A 103 -21.90 32.02 -15.83
N ASP A 104 -21.87 30.71 -15.61
CA ASP A 104 -21.32 30.09 -14.38
C ASP A 104 -19.81 30.11 -14.36
N ALA A 105 -19.17 30.23 -15.53
CA ALA A 105 -17.73 30.42 -15.70
C ALA A 105 -17.42 31.61 -16.61
N TYR A 106 -16.15 32.01 -16.66
CA TYR A 106 -15.67 33.10 -17.49
C TYR A 106 -14.18 32.91 -17.86
N HIS A 107 -13.77 33.64 -18.91
CA HIS A 107 -12.36 33.68 -19.31
C HIS A 107 -11.58 34.66 -18.43
N CYS A 108 -10.48 34.17 -17.84
CA CYS A 108 -9.56 34.97 -17.04
C CYS A 108 -8.22 35.11 -17.77
N TYR A 109 -7.78 36.35 -18.01
CA TYR A 109 -6.60 36.71 -18.78
C TYR A 109 -5.43 37.17 -17.89
N CYS A 110 -5.52 37.05 -16.56
CA CYS A 110 -4.45 37.42 -15.65
C CYS A 110 -3.19 36.62 -15.92
N SER A 111 -2.05 37.31 -16.01
CA SER A 111 -0.74 36.68 -16.09
C SER A 111 -0.33 36.09 -14.73
N PRO A 112 0.64 35.16 -14.70
CA PRO A 112 1.22 34.68 -13.45
C PRO A 112 1.76 35.78 -12.54
N ASP A 113 2.40 36.79 -13.12
CA ASP A 113 2.99 37.92 -12.37
C ASP A 113 1.92 38.81 -11.74
N GLU A 114 0.82 39.08 -12.47
CA GLU A 114 -0.32 39.83 -11.94
C GLU A 114 -0.97 39.06 -10.76
N LEU A 115 -1.12 37.74 -10.88
CA LEU A 115 -1.66 36.92 -9.80
C LEU A 115 -0.73 36.87 -8.58
N GLU A 116 0.59 36.85 -8.78
CA GLU A 116 1.52 36.83 -7.66
C GLU A 116 1.58 38.21 -6.96
N ALA A 117 1.52 39.31 -7.72
CA ALA A 117 1.41 40.65 -7.15
C ALA A 117 0.16 40.82 -6.25
N VAL A 118 -0.98 40.23 -6.68
CA VAL A 118 -2.21 40.20 -5.85
C VAL A 118 -1.99 39.41 -4.57
N ARG A 119 -1.37 38.22 -4.65
CA ARG A 119 -1.09 37.39 -3.47
C ARG A 119 -0.13 38.08 -2.48
N GLU A 120 0.90 38.77 -3.00
CA GLU A 120 1.82 39.55 -2.15
C GLU A 120 1.12 40.69 -1.44
N ALA A 121 0.24 41.42 -2.15
CA ALA A 121 -0.53 42.51 -1.56
C ALA A 121 -1.47 41.97 -0.45
N GLN A 122 -2.12 40.83 -0.69
CA GLN A 122 -2.98 40.16 0.29
C GLN A 122 -2.18 39.72 1.52
N ARG A 123 -0.99 39.09 1.34
CA ARG A 123 -0.09 38.73 2.45
C ARG A 123 0.33 39.92 3.29
N LYS A 124 0.70 41.04 2.62
CA LYS A 124 1.07 42.29 3.30
C LYS A 124 -0.11 42.92 4.08
N ALA A 125 -1.34 42.73 3.58
CA ALA A 125 -2.55 43.19 4.24
C ALA A 125 -3.09 42.20 5.28
N ASN A 126 -2.40 41.05 5.52
CA ASN A 126 -2.82 39.96 6.39
C ASN A 126 -4.22 39.40 6.03
N VAL A 127 -4.53 39.36 4.73
CA VAL A 127 -5.73 38.77 4.15
C VAL A 127 -5.36 37.42 3.53
N ALA A 128 -6.26 36.45 3.62
CA ALA A 128 -6.04 35.13 3.02
C ALA A 128 -5.76 35.24 1.51
N PRO A 129 -4.67 34.64 0.99
CA PRO A 129 -4.35 34.70 -0.44
C PRO A 129 -5.41 34.00 -1.27
N GLY A 130 -5.86 34.67 -2.33
CA GLY A 130 -6.83 34.11 -3.25
C GLY A 130 -6.97 34.95 -4.53
N TYR A 131 -7.72 34.44 -5.47
CA TYR A 131 -8.05 35.22 -6.66
C TYR A 131 -9.02 36.35 -6.30
N ASN A 132 -8.71 37.56 -6.77
CA ASN A 132 -9.44 38.80 -6.41
C ASN A 132 -10.64 39.14 -7.32
N GLY A 133 -10.99 38.26 -8.26
CA GLY A 133 -12.11 38.49 -9.18
C GLY A 133 -11.83 39.44 -10.34
N HIS A 134 -10.55 39.83 -10.59
CA HIS A 134 -10.19 40.85 -11.57
C HIS A 134 -10.85 40.70 -12.94
N CYS A 135 -10.92 39.47 -13.48
CA CYS A 135 -11.53 39.20 -14.79
C CYS A 135 -13.00 38.78 -14.71
N ARG A 136 -13.64 38.82 -13.54
CA ARG A 136 -14.95 38.24 -13.32
C ARG A 136 -16.05 38.91 -14.17
N ASP A 137 -15.96 40.23 -14.36
CA ASP A 137 -16.97 41.03 -15.01
C ASP A 137 -16.33 41.98 -16.05
N LEU A 138 -15.45 41.42 -16.90
CA LEU A 138 -14.84 42.17 -17.99
C LEU A 138 -15.87 42.54 -19.03
N THR A 139 -15.77 43.79 -19.56
CA THR A 139 -16.50 44.24 -20.74
C THR A 139 -15.92 43.62 -22.02
N ASP A 140 -16.70 43.56 -23.08
CA ASP A 140 -16.25 43.07 -24.40
C ASP A 140 -15.02 43.84 -24.90
N ALA A 141 -14.93 45.14 -24.62
CA ALA A 141 -13.78 45.98 -24.98
C ALA A 141 -12.51 45.58 -24.25
N GLN A 142 -12.62 45.24 -22.95
CA GLN A 142 -11.47 44.76 -22.15
C GLN A 142 -11.03 43.36 -22.62
N ILE A 143 -11.99 42.50 -22.92
CA ILE A 143 -11.72 41.14 -23.47
C ILE A 143 -10.98 41.28 -24.80
N ALA A 144 -11.46 42.15 -25.69
CA ALA A 144 -10.83 42.43 -26.99
C ALA A 144 -9.39 42.97 -26.83
N ALA A 145 -9.16 43.87 -25.86
CA ALA A 145 -7.83 44.36 -25.56
C ALA A 145 -6.87 43.27 -25.13
N TYR A 146 -7.27 42.38 -24.17
CA TYR A 146 -6.42 41.26 -23.74
C TYR A 146 -6.12 40.29 -24.87
N LYS A 147 -7.12 40.01 -25.73
CA LYS A 147 -6.92 39.19 -26.94
C LYS A 147 -5.94 39.81 -27.91
N ALA A 148 -6.02 41.14 -28.11
CA ALA A 148 -5.10 41.89 -28.99
C ALA A 148 -3.66 41.90 -28.43
N GLU A 149 -3.49 41.83 -27.10
CA GLU A 149 -2.19 41.63 -26.42
C GLU A 149 -1.66 40.18 -26.55
N GLY A 150 -2.42 39.27 -27.16
CA GLY A 150 -2.03 37.86 -27.30
C GLY A 150 -2.08 37.07 -25.99
N ARG A 151 -2.83 37.53 -24.98
CA ARG A 151 -2.94 36.80 -23.70
C ARG A 151 -3.75 35.52 -23.84
N GLY A 152 -3.19 34.42 -23.34
CA GLY A 152 -3.95 33.17 -23.17
C GLY A 152 -4.99 33.32 -22.06
N ALA A 153 -6.13 32.63 -22.21
CA ALA A 153 -7.20 32.67 -21.23
C ALA A 153 -7.35 31.31 -20.53
N VAL A 154 -7.52 31.32 -19.21
CA VAL A 154 -7.99 30.16 -18.46
C VAL A 154 -9.49 30.27 -18.26
N VAL A 155 -10.21 29.12 -18.17
CA VAL A 155 -11.62 29.11 -17.76
C VAL A 155 -11.71 29.02 -16.25
N ARG A 156 -12.44 29.98 -15.65
CA ARG A 156 -12.57 30.08 -14.20
C ARG A 156 -14.03 29.99 -13.79
N MET A 157 -14.36 29.13 -12.81
CA MET A 157 -15.69 29.01 -12.23
C MET A 157 -15.99 30.19 -11.32
N ARG A 158 -17.20 30.74 -11.41
CA ARG A 158 -17.71 31.73 -10.46
C ARG A 158 -18.17 31.04 -9.18
N MET A 159 -17.64 31.46 -8.07
CA MET A 159 -18.10 31.08 -6.74
C MET A 159 -19.13 32.12 -6.28
N PRO A 160 -20.38 31.75 -5.93
CA PRO A 160 -21.36 32.70 -5.42
C PRO A 160 -20.98 33.19 -4.01
N ASP A 161 -21.56 34.29 -3.57
CA ASP A 161 -21.47 34.72 -2.18
C ASP A 161 -22.19 33.73 -1.25
N GLY A 162 -21.78 33.66 0.02
CA GLY A 162 -22.40 32.81 1.04
C GLY A 162 -21.53 31.66 1.52
N SER A 163 -22.08 30.49 1.67
CA SER A 163 -21.37 29.32 2.19
C SER A 163 -21.86 28.02 1.54
N THR A 164 -21.02 27.01 1.57
CA THR A 164 -21.39 25.62 1.24
C THR A 164 -21.34 24.78 2.50
N THR A 165 -22.46 24.16 2.87
CA THR A 165 -22.55 23.17 3.95
C THR A 165 -22.89 21.81 3.34
N PHE A 166 -22.22 20.78 3.80
CA PHE A 166 -22.50 19.38 3.46
C PHE A 166 -22.27 18.48 4.68
N ASN A 167 -22.98 17.36 4.73
CA ASN A 167 -22.75 16.34 5.73
C ASN A 167 -21.69 15.38 5.24
N ASP A 168 -20.63 15.18 6.04
CA ASP A 168 -19.59 14.20 5.81
C ASP A 168 -19.78 13.02 6.77
N LEU A 169 -19.80 11.80 6.25
CA LEU A 169 -20.12 10.60 7.06
C LEU A 169 -19.14 10.36 8.22
N ILE A 170 -17.92 10.93 8.13
CA ILE A 170 -16.88 10.75 9.15
C ILE A 170 -16.73 12.00 10.03
N ARG A 171 -16.93 13.19 9.44
CA ARG A 171 -16.65 14.46 10.09
C ARG A 171 -17.90 15.23 10.54
N GLY A 172 -19.08 14.73 10.17
CA GLY A 172 -20.35 15.43 10.42
C GLY A 172 -20.54 16.63 9.50
N ASP A 173 -21.26 17.63 9.94
CA ASP A 173 -21.54 18.83 9.15
C ASP A 173 -20.29 19.71 8.99
N VAL A 174 -19.91 19.98 7.75
CA VAL A 174 -18.78 20.83 7.38
C VAL A 174 -19.27 22.01 6.58
N THR A 175 -18.88 23.22 6.98
CA THR A 175 -19.25 24.47 6.32
C THR A 175 -18.02 25.23 5.86
N PHE A 176 -18.04 25.68 4.62
CA PHE A 176 -17.03 26.55 4.05
C PHE A 176 -17.65 27.90 3.69
N ASP A 177 -17.15 28.98 4.25
CA ASP A 177 -17.46 30.35 3.85
C ASP A 177 -16.78 30.65 2.51
N HIS A 178 -17.54 31.14 1.52
CA HIS A 178 -17.04 31.40 0.17
C HIS A 178 -16.04 32.56 0.10
N ASN A 179 -15.95 33.39 1.12
CA ASN A 179 -14.89 34.40 1.25
C ASN A 179 -13.49 33.74 1.26
N PHE A 180 -13.40 32.46 1.69
CA PHE A 180 -12.18 31.65 1.70
C PHE A 180 -12.11 30.64 0.55
N VAL A 181 -13.10 30.62 -0.32
CA VAL A 181 -13.17 29.74 -1.51
C VAL A 181 -13.39 30.60 -2.75
N PRO A 182 -12.36 31.34 -3.21
CA PRO A 182 -12.51 32.24 -4.36
C PRO A 182 -12.76 31.48 -5.66
N ASP A 183 -13.11 32.20 -6.71
CA ASP A 183 -13.25 31.69 -8.07
C ASP A 183 -12.01 30.87 -8.46
N PHE A 184 -12.21 29.69 -9.01
CA PHE A 184 -11.15 28.71 -9.25
C PHE A 184 -11.07 28.27 -10.72
N VAL A 185 -9.87 27.92 -11.16
CA VAL A 185 -9.62 27.51 -12.55
C VAL A 185 -10.19 26.11 -12.79
N LEU A 186 -10.91 25.96 -13.90
CA LEU A 186 -11.40 24.69 -14.42
C LEU A 186 -10.53 24.14 -15.55
N VAL A 187 -10.12 25.05 -16.47
CA VAL A 187 -9.34 24.70 -17.67
C VAL A 187 -8.17 25.66 -17.79
N ARG A 188 -6.99 25.12 -18.05
CA ARG A 188 -5.76 25.91 -18.30
C ARG A 188 -5.81 26.60 -19.66
N ALA A 189 -4.86 27.51 -19.89
CA ALA A 189 -4.75 28.23 -21.15
C ALA A 189 -4.40 27.33 -22.35
N ASP A 190 -3.83 26.17 -22.12
CA ASP A 190 -3.55 25.14 -23.14
C ASP A 190 -4.77 24.24 -23.44
N GLY A 191 -5.89 24.47 -22.78
CA GLY A 191 -7.12 23.68 -22.92
C GLY A 191 -7.19 22.46 -22.00
N SER A 192 -6.15 22.15 -21.22
CA SER A 192 -6.17 20.98 -20.33
C SER A 192 -7.08 21.21 -19.11
N PRO A 193 -7.93 20.23 -18.73
CA PRO A 193 -8.79 20.33 -17.57
C PRO A 193 -7.99 20.24 -16.28
N LEU A 194 -8.45 20.93 -15.24
CA LEU A 194 -7.93 20.74 -13.89
C LEU A 194 -8.73 19.67 -13.14
N TYR A 195 -8.10 19.10 -12.10
CA TYR A 195 -8.66 18.08 -11.21
C TYR A 195 -10.13 18.35 -10.84
N THR A 196 -10.44 19.55 -10.37
CA THR A 196 -11.78 19.89 -9.87
C THR A 196 -12.86 19.72 -10.93
N LEU A 197 -12.59 20.10 -12.19
CA LEU A 197 -13.53 19.91 -13.30
C LEU A 197 -13.69 18.43 -13.63
N ALA A 198 -12.57 17.75 -13.92
CA ALA A 198 -12.58 16.38 -14.39
C ALA A 198 -13.24 15.43 -13.37
N VAL A 199 -12.84 15.52 -12.09
CA VAL A 199 -13.41 14.68 -11.04
C VAL A 199 -14.89 14.93 -10.82
N ALA A 200 -15.32 16.19 -10.76
CA ALA A 200 -16.73 16.50 -10.51
C ALA A 200 -17.63 16.05 -11.67
N VAL A 201 -17.22 16.30 -12.91
CA VAL A 201 -17.97 15.86 -14.09
C VAL A 201 -18.05 14.33 -14.12
N ASP A 202 -16.94 13.64 -13.88
CA ASP A 202 -16.90 12.18 -13.91
C ASP A 202 -17.72 11.54 -12.80
N ASP A 203 -17.62 12.04 -11.57
CA ASP A 203 -18.39 11.49 -10.45
C ASP A 203 -19.90 11.54 -10.74
N ILE A 204 -20.40 12.60 -11.39
CA ILE A 204 -21.80 12.70 -11.79
C ILE A 204 -22.11 11.80 -12.98
N LEU A 205 -21.33 11.85 -14.07
CA LEU A 205 -21.62 11.10 -15.29
C LEU A 205 -21.44 9.58 -15.09
N MET A 206 -20.52 9.17 -14.22
CA MET A 206 -20.31 7.78 -13.84
C MET A 206 -21.25 7.32 -12.72
N LYS A 207 -22.17 8.19 -12.26
CA LYS A 207 -23.20 7.89 -11.25
C LYS A 207 -22.61 7.47 -9.92
N VAL A 208 -21.49 8.05 -9.51
CA VAL A 208 -20.90 7.86 -8.18
C VAL A 208 -21.89 8.37 -7.13
N THR A 209 -22.14 7.57 -6.11
CA THR A 209 -23.08 7.90 -5.03
C THR A 209 -22.37 8.26 -3.73
N HIS A 210 -21.16 7.75 -3.53
CA HIS A 210 -20.36 8.02 -2.35
C HIS A 210 -18.91 8.28 -2.74
N VAL A 211 -18.32 9.31 -2.15
CA VAL A 211 -16.95 9.75 -2.37
C VAL A 211 -16.18 9.57 -1.08
N LEU A 212 -15.55 8.39 -0.92
CA LEU A 212 -14.61 8.14 0.15
C LEU A 212 -13.21 8.55 -0.35
N ARG A 213 -12.49 9.39 0.39
CA ARG A 213 -11.15 9.88 -0.02
C ARG A 213 -10.38 10.48 1.14
N GLY A 214 -9.10 10.80 0.94
CA GLY A 214 -8.28 11.45 1.96
C GLY A 214 -8.77 12.86 2.32
N GLU A 215 -8.61 13.24 3.58
CA GLU A 215 -9.02 14.56 4.11
C GLU A 215 -8.24 15.74 3.52
N ASP A 216 -7.12 15.51 2.84
CA ASP A 216 -6.39 16.52 2.08
C ASP A 216 -7.24 17.11 0.95
N LEU A 217 -8.28 16.41 0.52
CA LEU A 217 -9.23 16.87 -0.47
C LEU A 217 -10.51 17.49 0.11
N LEU A 218 -10.64 17.58 1.43
CA LEU A 218 -11.82 18.16 2.09
C LEU A 218 -12.09 19.60 1.62
N SER A 219 -11.06 20.43 1.50
CA SER A 219 -11.18 21.81 1.01
C SER A 219 -11.52 21.92 -0.48
N SER A 220 -11.48 20.83 -1.24
CA SER A 220 -11.92 20.79 -2.65
C SER A 220 -13.42 20.56 -2.79
N THR A 221 -14.08 20.03 -1.75
CA THR A 221 -15.51 19.66 -1.78
C THR A 221 -16.44 20.84 -2.14
N PRO A 222 -16.30 22.05 -1.57
CA PRO A 222 -17.19 23.16 -1.95
C PRO A 222 -17.04 23.56 -3.43
N ARG A 223 -15.86 23.41 -4.02
CA ARG A 223 -15.62 23.66 -5.45
C ARG A 223 -16.30 22.60 -6.32
N GLN A 224 -16.26 21.34 -5.92
CA GLN A 224 -16.93 20.24 -6.63
C GLN A 224 -18.45 20.37 -6.54
N ILE A 225 -18.99 20.71 -5.37
CA ILE A 225 -20.41 21.00 -5.18
C ILE A 225 -20.83 22.16 -6.09
N ARG A 226 -20.00 23.20 -6.24
CA ARG A 226 -20.28 24.30 -7.18
C ARG A 226 -20.34 23.82 -8.62
N VAL A 227 -19.49 22.90 -9.03
CA VAL A 227 -19.56 22.28 -10.37
C VAL A 227 -20.84 21.47 -10.52
N TYR A 228 -21.27 20.69 -9.54
CA TYR A 228 -22.54 19.95 -9.57
C TYR A 228 -23.75 20.88 -9.74
N GLN A 229 -23.75 22.02 -9.04
CA GLN A 229 -24.78 23.05 -9.19
C GLN A 229 -24.82 23.59 -10.61
N ALA A 230 -23.69 23.93 -11.20
CA ALA A 230 -23.58 24.41 -12.57
C ALA A 230 -23.96 23.36 -13.62
N MET A 231 -23.77 22.07 -13.31
CA MET A 231 -24.28 20.96 -14.12
C MET A 231 -25.80 20.78 -14.02
N GLY A 232 -26.49 21.50 -13.14
CA GLY A 232 -27.93 21.38 -12.92
C GLY A 232 -28.30 20.09 -12.16
N VAL A 233 -27.37 19.48 -11.46
CA VAL A 233 -27.61 18.29 -10.63
C VAL A 233 -28.43 18.71 -9.41
N LYS A 234 -29.46 17.95 -9.05
CA LYS A 234 -30.23 18.20 -7.85
C LYS A 234 -29.46 17.81 -6.60
N ILE A 235 -29.71 18.50 -5.48
CA ILE A 235 -28.99 18.26 -4.20
C ILE A 235 -29.13 16.81 -3.74
N GLU A 236 -30.31 16.21 -3.91
CA GLU A 236 -30.55 14.81 -3.56
C GLU A 236 -29.75 13.81 -4.40
N ASP A 237 -29.18 14.25 -5.50
CA ASP A 237 -28.37 13.44 -6.41
C ASP A 237 -26.87 13.66 -6.23
N TYR A 238 -26.44 14.56 -5.35
CA TYR A 238 -25.03 14.73 -5.05
C TYR A 238 -24.45 13.45 -4.42
N PRO A 239 -23.18 13.15 -4.71
CA PRO A 239 -22.48 12.14 -3.95
C PRO A 239 -22.41 12.49 -2.44
N VAL A 240 -22.57 11.50 -1.60
CA VAL A 240 -22.30 11.61 -0.16
C VAL A 240 -20.79 11.57 0.05
N PHE A 241 -20.26 12.41 0.90
CA PHE A 241 -18.83 12.52 1.16
C PHE A 241 -18.42 11.80 2.46
N ALA A 242 -17.22 11.23 2.45
CA ALA A 242 -16.56 10.65 3.62
C ALA A 242 -15.04 10.92 3.53
N HIS A 243 -14.53 11.84 4.35
CA HIS A 243 -13.12 12.21 4.32
C HIS A 243 -12.32 11.47 5.40
N LEU A 244 -11.50 10.52 4.92
CA LEU A 244 -10.64 9.68 5.74
C LEU A 244 -9.48 10.50 6.35
N PRO A 245 -9.18 10.34 7.63
CA PRO A 245 -8.09 11.05 8.29
C PRO A 245 -6.72 10.60 7.73
N PHE A 246 -5.70 11.43 7.95
CA PHE A 246 -4.33 11.10 7.55
C PHE A 246 -3.81 9.84 8.26
N VAL A 247 -2.90 9.15 7.57
CA VAL A 247 -2.00 8.18 8.18
C VAL A 247 -0.72 8.93 8.54
N MET A 248 -0.38 8.90 9.83
CA MET A 248 0.80 9.57 10.38
C MET A 248 1.91 8.57 10.60
N GLY A 249 3.15 9.00 10.39
CA GLY A 249 4.33 8.25 10.81
C GLY A 249 4.54 8.31 12.32
N GLN A 250 5.57 7.63 12.81
CA GLN A 250 5.94 7.64 14.24
C GLN A 250 6.40 9.03 14.72
N ASP A 251 6.90 9.86 13.82
CA ASP A 251 7.34 11.24 14.04
C ASP A 251 6.20 12.28 14.10
N ASN A 252 4.94 11.83 14.07
CA ASN A 252 3.75 12.67 13.95
C ASN A 252 3.70 13.51 12.66
N ALA A 253 4.54 13.25 11.68
CA ALA A 253 4.41 13.82 10.35
C ALA A 253 3.49 12.94 9.48
N LYS A 254 2.87 13.53 8.45
CA LYS A 254 2.14 12.76 7.44
C LYS A 254 3.09 11.73 6.82
N LEU A 255 2.68 10.48 6.79
CA LEU A 255 3.46 9.42 6.16
C LEU A 255 3.76 9.81 4.71
N SER A 256 5.04 9.94 4.36
CA SER A 256 5.47 10.49 3.07
C SER A 256 6.45 9.57 2.35
N LYS A 257 6.49 9.68 1.01
CA LYS A 257 7.36 8.89 0.12
C LYS A 257 8.88 9.01 0.41
N ARG A 258 9.31 9.94 1.27
CA ARG A 258 10.73 10.16 1.57
C ARG A 258 11.38 9.03 2.38
N ASN A 259 10.58 8.17 2.99
CA ASN A 259 11.06 7.12 3.90
C ASN A 259 11.10 5.72 3.25
N GLY A 260 10.99 5.57 1.91
CA GLY A 260 11.11 4.27 1.21
C GLY A 260 10.05 3.20 1.59
N GLU A 261 9.68 3.14 2.85
CA GLU A 261 8.79 2.17 3.49
C GLU A 261 7.28 2.44 3.29
N VAL A 262 6.92 3.20 2.26
CA VAL A 262 5.52 3.67 2.06
C VAL A 262 4.91 3.08 0.80
N SER A 263 5.73 2.58 -0.13
CA SER A 263 5.29 1.96 -1.39
C SER A 263 4.80 0.53 -1.14
N ILE A 264 3.68 0.18 -1.75
CA ILE A 264 3.16 -1.20 -1.69
C ILE A 264 4.12 -2.19 -2.36
N ALA A 265 4.82 -1.77 -3.41
CA ALA A 265 5.85 -2.59 -4.06
C ALA A 265 6.95 -3.01 -3.07
N TRP A 266 7.39 -2.10 -2.20
CA TRP A 266 8.36 -2.41 -1.15
C TRP A 266 7.85 -3.49 -0.18
N TYR A 267 6.59 -3.40 0.30
CA TYR A 267 6.03 -4.43 1.19
C TYR A 267 5.96 -5.80 0.51
N ARG A 268 5.59 -5.83 -0.77
CA ARG A 268 5.59 -7.06 -1.57
C ARG A 268 6.99 -7.66 -1.68
N GLU A 269 8.01 -6.84 -1.90
CA GLU A 269 9.42 -7.27 -1.96
C GLU A 269 9.96 -7.76 -0.62
N MET A 270 9.53 -7.13 0.48
CA MET A 270 9.87 -7.57 1.83
C MET A 270 9.15 -8.87 2.23
N GLY A 271 8.16 -9.30 1.47
CA GLY A 271 7.49 -10.56 1.71
C GLY A 271 6.30 -10.46 2.66
N PHE A 272 5.64 -9.30 2.70
CA PHE A 272 4.33 -9.20 3.32
C PHE A 272 3.27 -9.86 2.45
N LEU A 273 2.33 -10.56 3.10
CA LEU A 273 1.17 -11.13 2.43
C LEU A 273 0.13 -10.03 2.14
N PRO A 274 -0.53 -10.05 0.98
CA PRO A 274 -1.55 -9.06 0.64
C PRO A 274 -2.68 -8.98 1.67
N GLU A 275 -3.12 -10.12 2.20
CA GLU A 275 -4.14 -10.16 3.23
C GLU A 275 -3.68 -9.52 4.54
N ALA A 276 -2.40 -9.64 4.91
CA ALA A 276 -1.85 -8.99 6.09
C ALA A 276 -1.85 -7.47 5.94
N ILE A 277 -1.48 -6.97 4.77
CA ILE A 277 -1.52 -5.54 4.45
C ILE A 277 -2.95 -5.02 4.52
N CYS A 278 -3.90 -5.69 3.86
CA CYS A 278 -5.30 -5.28 3.88
C CYS A 278 -5.88 -5.30 5.30
N ASN A 279 -5.61 -6.35 6.07
CA ASN A 279 -6.03 -6.45 7.47
C ASN A 279 -5.49 -5.27 8.30
N TYR A 280 -4.19 -5.02 8.22
CA TYR A 280 -3.56 -3.93 8.95
C TYR A 280 -4.09 -2.55 8.54
N LEU A 281 -4.23 -2.30 7.22
CA LEU A 281 -4.74 -1.03 6.70
C LEU A 281 -6.21 -0.80 7.07
N ALA A 282 -7.02 -1.85 7.18
CA ALA A 282 -8.38 -1.74 7.68
C ALA A 282 -8.40 -1.22 9.13
N LEU A 283 -7.51 -1.72 9.98
CA LEU A 283 -7.40 -1.27 11.39
C LEU A 283 -6.82 0.15 11.55
N LEU A 284 -6.29 0.75 10.47
CA LEU A 284 -5.84 2.15 10.50
C LEU A 284 -7.01 3.12 10.38
N GLY A 285 -7.69 3.33 11.49
CA GLY A 285 -8.79 4.28 11.61
C GLY A 285 -10.20 3.67 11.49
N TRP A 286 -10.31 2.35 11.45
CA TRP A 286 -11.57 1.63 11.58
C TRP A 286 -11.40 0.47 12.58
N SER A 287 -12.47 0.09 13.28
CA SER A 287 -12.46 -1.03 14.21
C SER A 287 -13.66 -1.94 13.97
N PRO A 288 -13.45 -3.27 13.88
CA PRO A 288 -14.55 -4.23 13.79
C PRO A 288 -15.31 -4.39 15.11
N GLY A 289 -14.72 -3.98 16.22
CA GLY A 289 -15.19 -4.16 17.61
C GLY A 289 -14.00 -4.45 18.52
N ASP A 290 -14.27 -4.67 19.81
CA ASP A 290 -13.25 -4.86 20.81
C ASP A 290 -12.42 -6.13 20.55
N ASP A 291 -11.10 -6.01 20.66
CA ASP A 291 -10.09 -7.09 20.63
C ASP A 291 -9.97 -7.91 19.33
N VAL A 292 -10.58 -7.51 18.22
CA VAL A 292 -10.43 -8.20 16.93
C VAL A 292 -9.35 -7.53 16.08
N GLU A 293 -8.15 -8.11 16.05
CA GLU A 293 -7.02 -7.59 15.28
C GLU A 293 -6.71 -8.41 14.01
N ASN A 294 -7.14 -9.66 13.96
CA ASN A 294 -6.89 -10.54 12.83
C ASN A 294 -8.20 -10.83 12.10
N ILE A 295 -8.40 -10.16 10.95
CA ILE A 295 -9.59 -10.28 10.12
C ILE A 295 -9.23 -10.79 8.72
N THR A 296 -10.13 -11.56 8.14
CA THR A 296 -10.06 -11.96 6.73
C THR A 296 -10.74 -10.91 5.85
N MET A 297 -10.44 -10.92 4.55
CA MET A 297 -11.12 -10.06 3.58
C MET A 297 -12.64 -10.26 3.59
N LYS A 298 -13.10 -11.50 3.77
CA LYS A 298 -14.52 -11.82 3.90
C LYS A 298 -15.14 -11.17 5.13
N GLN A 299 -14.52 -11.31 6.30
CA GLN A 299 -14.98 -10.66 7.52
C GLN A 299 -14.97 -9.13 7.41
N LEU A 300 -13.95 -8.56 6.75
CA LEU A 300 -13.92 -7.12 6.47
C LEU A 300 -15.17 -6.69 5.71
N THR A 301 -15.53 -7.37 4.62
CA THR A 301 -16.74 -7.03 3.82
C THR A 301 -18.03 -7.23 4.59
N GLU A 302 -18.09 -8.18 5.52
CA GLU A 302 -19.28 -8.43 6.33
C GLU A 302 -19.47 -7.37 7.43
N MET A 303 -18.39 -6.77 7.95
CA MET A 303 -18.41 -5.91 9.14
C MET A 303 -18.17 -4.43 8.86
N PHE A 304 -17.64 -4.10 7.67
CA PHE A 304 -17.21 -2.73 7.37
C PHE A 304 -18.39 -1.77 7.26
N THR A 305 -18.37 -0.70 8.04
CA THR A 305 -19.27 0.44 7.90
C THR A 305 -18.47 1.74 8.00
N VAL A 306 -18.86 2.75 7.22
CA VAL A 306 -18.18 4.05 7.19
C VAL A 306 -18.35 4.80 8.52
N GLU A 307 -19.47 4.60 9.21
CA GLU A 307 -19.80 5.25 10.47
C GLU A 307 -18.87 4.82 11.62
N LYS A 308 -18.21 3.66 11.48
CA LYS A 308 -17.20 3.18 12.42
C LYS A 308 -15.78 3.68 12.11
N VAL A 309 -15.62 4.48 11.08
CA VAL A 309 -14.33 5.11 10.77
C VAL A 309 -14.11 6.29 11.71
N HIS A 310 -12.99 6.26 12.43
CA HIS A 310 -12.61 7.33 13.34
C HIS A 310 -12.18 8.58 12.56
N SER A 311 -12.56 9.77 13.05
CA SER A 311 -12.15 11.05 12.44
C SER A 311 -10.71 11.47 12.79
N SER A 312 -10.10 10.85 13.80
CA SER A 312 -8.73 11.16 14.25
C SER A 312 -7.68 10.49 13.36
N PRO A 313 -6.51 11.13 13.14
CA PRO A 313 -5.40 10.51 12.41
C PRO A 313 -4.96 9.19 13.03
N ALA A 314 -4.74 8.17 12.19
CA ALA A 314 -4.20 6.89 12.60
C ALA A 314 -2.67 6.87 12.49
N ARG A 315 -1.99 6.23 13.43
CA ARG A 315 -0.53 6.09 13.41
C ARG A 315 -0.13 4.76 12.80
N PHE A 316 0.81 4.81 11.88
CA PHE A 316 1.39 3.63 11.27
C PHE A 316 2.41 2.98 12.23
N ASP A 317 2.23 1.69 12.51
CA ASP A 317 3.12 0.88 13.35
C ASP A 317 3.60 -0.34 12.55
N MET A 318 4.88 -0.32 12.16
CA MET A 318 5.50 -1.40 11.39
C MET A 318 5.52 -2.71 12.20
N LYS A 319 5.80 -2.66 13.48
CA LYS A 319 5.85 -3.87 14.33
C LYS A 319 4.51 -4.57 14.41
N LYS A 320 3.43 -3.79 14.45
CA LYS A 320 2.06 -4.35 14.41
C LYS A 320 1.78 -5.01 13.07
N LEU A 321 2.19 -4.39 11.96
CA LEU A 321 2.06 -4.99 10.63
C LEU A 321 2.89 -6.28 10.50
N GLU A 322 4.14 -6.29 10.98
CA GLU A 322 4.98 -7.49 11.01
C GLU A 322 4.34 -8.62 11.83
N ALA A 323 3.79 -8.30 13.00
CA ALA A 323 3.11 -9.28 13.85
C ALA A 323 1.88 -9.89 13.14
N ILE A 324 1.03 -9.06 12.54
CA ILE A 324 -0.14 -9.52 11.75
C ILE A 324 0.34 -10.38 10.57
N ASN A 325 1.43 -9.99 9.89
CA ASN A 325 1.96 -10.77 8.77
C ASN A 325 2.46 -12.14 9.22
N GLY A 326 3.18 -12.20 10.35
CA GLY A 326 3.60 -13.47 10.95
C GLY A 326 2.42 -14.37 11.30
N ASP A 327 1.33 -13.81 11.86
CA ASP A 327 0.10 -14.56 12.15
C ASP A 327 -0.54 -15.12 10.86
N LYS A 328 -0.60 -14.32 9.79
CA LYS A 328 -1.10 -14.77 8.50
C LYS A 328 -0.21 -15.85 7.88
N ILE A 329 1.12 -15.74 7.97
CA ILE A 329 2.05 -16.78 7.51
C ILE A 329 1.81 -18.08 8.28
N ARG A 330 1.67 -18.05 9.60
CA ARG A 330 1.39 -19.22 10.44
C ARG A 330 0.05 -19.90 10.11
N ALA A 331 -0.93 -19.12 9.66
CA ALA A 331 -2.23 -19.62 9.27
C ALA A 331 -2.28 -20.26 7.86
N LEU A 332 -1.24 -20.08 7.04
CA LEU A 332 -1.20 -20.69 5.69
C LEU A 332 -1.11 -22.22 5.78
N THR A 333 -1.81 -22.89 4.88
CA THR A 333 -1.56 -24.30 4.61
C THR A 333 -0.15 -24.50 4.03
N LEU A 334 0.38 -25.71 4.10
CA LEU A 334 1.72 -26.02 3.57
C LEU A 334 1.84 -25.67 2.06
N ASP A 335 0.80 -25.97 1.28
CA ASP A 335 0.83 -25.71 -0.15
C ASP A 335 0.75 -24.19 -0.47
N GLU A 336 -0.02 -23.43 0.30
CA GLU A 336 -0.04 -21.97 0.21
C GLU A 336 1.29 -21.36 0.62
N PHE A 337 1.87 -21.83 1.73
CA PHE A 337 3.17 -21.34 2.19
C PHE A 337 4.28 -21.68 1.18
N LEU A 338 4.24 -22.86 0.57
CA LEU A 338 5.14 -23.23 -0.52
C LEU A 338 4.99 -22.25 -1.70
N LYS A 339 3.76 -22.05 -2.16
CA LYS A 339 3.46 -21.12 -3.27
C LYS A 339 4.03 -19.72 -3.03
N TRP A 340 3.86 -19.19 -1.83
CA TRP A 340 4.37 -17.85 -1.47
C TRP A 340 5.90 -17.81 -1.29
N SER A 341 6.51 -18.90 -0.85
CA SER A 341 7.96 -18.97 -0.57
C SER A 341 8.82 -19.17 -1.81
N LEU A 342 8.35 -19.93 -2.80
CA LEU A 342 9.12 -20.27 -4.01
C LEU A 342 9.70 -19.05 -4.76
N PRO A 343 8.95 -17.97 -4.99
CA PRO A 343 9.48 -16.79 -5.69
C PRO A 343 10.68 -16.15 -4.97
N PHE A 344 10.70 -16.16 -3.63
CA PHE A 344 11.79 -15.60 -2.84
C PHE A 344 13.04 -16.49 -2.92
N LEU A 345 12.87 -17.81 -2.85
CA LEU A 345 13.97 -18.76 -2.97
C LEU A 345 14.62 -18.71 -4.35
N THR A 346 13.83 -18.60 -5.42
CA THR A 346 14.32 -18.49 -6.80
C THR A 346 15.00 -17.12 -7.03
N LYS A 347 14.39 -16.02 -6.56
CA LYS A 347 14.97 -14.66 -6.67
C LYS A 347 16.31 -14.53 -5.94
N ALA A 348 16.49 -15.30 -4.86
CA ALA A 348 17.73 -15.33 -4.07
C ALA A 348 18.76 -16.38 -4.56
N ASP A 349 18.53 -17.01 -5.71
CA ASP A 349 19.38 -18.07 -6.28
C ASP A 349 19.66 -19.23 -5.31
N VAL A 350 18.72 -19.52 -4.40
CA VAL A 350 18.81 -20.64 -3.46
C VAL A 350 18.45 -21.96 -4.12
N ILE A 351 17.44 -21.92 -4.99
CA ILE A 351 16.96 -23.05 -5.79
C ILE A 351 16.84 -22.65 -7.26
N THR A 352 16.90 -23.66 -8.14
CA THR A 352 16.64 -23.51 -9.58
C THR A 352 15.21 -23.90 -9.96
N GLY A 353 14.47 -24.52 -9.03
CA GLY A 353 13.07 -24.92 -9.21
C GLY A 353 12.87 -26.34 -9.74
N THR A 354 13.86 -27.22 -9.57
CA THR A 354 13.68 -28.66 -9.88
C THR A 354 12.71 -29.32 -8.90
N ASP A 355 12.02 -30.38 -9.34
CA ASP A 355 11.07 -31.14 -8.50
C ASP A 355 11.71 -31.60 -7.18
N ALA A 356 12.97 -32.07 -7.24
CA ALA A 356 13.70 -32.53 -6.05
C ALA A 356 13.95 -31.38 -5.05
N GLU A 357 14.29 -30.19 -5.55
CA GLU A 357 14.46 -28.99 -4.70
C GLU A 357 13.12 -28.56 -4.08
N ILE A 358 12.05 -28.55 -4.86
CA ILE A 358 10.71 -28.18 -4.40
C ILE A 358 10.23 -29.15 -3.31
N GLU A 359 10.43 -30.46 -3.49
CA GLU A 359 10.11 -31.46 -2.47
C GLU A 359 10.91 -31.29 -1.19
N LEU A 360 12.20 -30.92 -1.28
CA LEU A 360 13.02 -30.62 -0.11
C LEU A 360 12.56 -29.33 0.58
N VAL A 361 12.22 -28.28 -0.18
CA VAL A 361 11.61 -27.05 0.35
C VAL A 361 10.33 -27.40 1.09
N LYS A 362 9.42 -28.17 0.49
CA LYS A 362 8.15 -28.55 1.10
C LYS A 362 8.33 -29.26 2.44
N LYS A 363 9.36 -30.11 2.57
CA LYS A 363 9.71 -30.77 3.85
C LYS A 363 10.29 -29.80 4.87
N ALA A 364 11.00 -28.75 4.42
CA ALA A 364 11.67 -27.79 5.28
C ALA A 364 10.78 -26.63 5.75
N LEU A 365 9.72 -26.28 5.02
CA LEU A 365 8.85 -25.15 5.36
C LEU A 365 8.23 -25.24 6.76
N PRO A 366 7.72 -26.39 7.24
CA PRO A 366 7.10 -26.48 8.57
C PRO A 366 8.04 -26.07 9.71
N ILE A 367 9.34 -26.30 9.59
CA ILE A 367 10.30 -25.97 10.66
C ILE A 367 10.65 -24.48 10.75
N ILE A 368 10.24 -23.67 9.77
CA ILE A 368 10.48 -22.22 9.74
C ILE A 368 9.20 -21.39 9.84
N GLN A 369 8.04 -21.95 9.54
CA GLN A 369 6.76 -21.22 9.47
C GLN A 369 6.44 -20.44 10.75
N GLU A 370 6.70 -21.03 11.93
CA GLU A 370 6.50 -20.41 13.24
C GLU A 370 7.54 -19.32 13.59
N ARG A 371 8.62 -19.20 12.80
CA ARG A 371 9.82 -18.43 13.17
C ARG A 371 10.02 -17.18 12.34
N ILE A 372 9.34 -17.07 11.20
CA ILE A 372 9.48 -15.94 10.29
C ILE A 372 8.30 -14.99 10.42
N LEU A 373 8.55 -13.73 10.19
CA LEU A 373 7.54 -12.69 10.12
C LEU A 373 7.32 -12.22 8.67
N MET A 374 8.29 -12.44 7.79
CA MET A 374 8.26 -12.03 6.39
C MET A 374 8.83 -13.12 5.48
N LEU A 375 8.28 -13.23 4.27
CA LEU A 375 8.70 -14.28 3.31
C LEU A 375 10.13 -14.10 2.79
N ASN A 376 10.69 -12.89 2.81
CA ASN A 376 12.09 -12.66 2.44
C ASN A 376 13.10 -13.28 3.42
N GLU A 377 12.64 -13.75 4.57
CA GLU A 377 13.47 -14.50 5.53
C GLU A 377 13.67 -15.97 5.12
N VAL A 378 12.75 -16.52 4.30
CA VAL A 378 12.80 -17.93 3.87
C VAL A 378 14.12 -18.32 3.21
N PRO A 379 14.68 -17.54 2.26
CA PRO A 379 15.96 -17.86 1.65
C PRO A 379 17.08 -17.99 2.67
N LYS A 380 17.16 -17.07 3.62
CA LYS A 380 18.19 -17.10 4.68
C LYS A 380 18.06 -18.34 5.56
N MET A 381 16.83 -18.73 5.90
CA MET A 381 16.55 -19.88 6.73
C MET A 381 16.86 -21.22 6.05
N LEU A 382 16.67 -21.32 4.72
CA LEU A 382 16.78 -22.60 4.01
C LEU A 382 18.04 -22.74 3.15
N LYS A 383 18.78 -21.66 2.88
CA LYS A 383 19.97 -21.67 2.02
C LYS A 383 20.96 -22.80 2.34
N PHE A 384 21.16 -23.14 3.62
CA PHE A 384 22.10 -24.17 4.02
C PHE A 384 21.78 -25.56 3.45
N LEU A 385 20.52 -25.85 3.15
CA LEU A 385 20.09 -27.13 2.55
C LEU A 385 20.54 -27.29 1.08
N PHE A 386 20.70 -26.18 0.37
CA PHE A 386 20.95 -26.15 -1.08
C PHE A 386 22.37 -25.74 -1.46
N THR A 387 23.19 -25.34 -0.47
CA THR A 387 24.55 -24.86 -0.72
C THR A 387 25.50 -26.03 -0.99
N LYS A 388 26.04 -26.11 -2.21
CA LYS A 388 27.05 -27.11 -2.61
C LYS A 388 28.41 -26.87 -1.97
N ASN A 389 28.87 -25.61 -1.97
CA ASN A 389 30.13 -25.18 -1.36
C ASN A 389 29.84 -24.56 0.01
N PHE A 390 29.59 -25.39 1.00
CA PHE A 390 29.27 -24.96 2.34
C PHE A 390 30.49 -24.27 3.01
N ALA A 391 30.24 -23.11 3.60
CA ALA A 391 31.20 -22.41 4.46
C ALA A 391 30.47 -21.80 5.65
N VAL A 392 31.14 -21.71 6.77
CA VAL A 392 30.65 -21.00 7.96
C VAL A 392 30.74 -19.49 7.69
N GLU A 393 29.68 -18.76 8.04
CA GLU A 393 29.67 -17.30 7.95
C GLU A 393 30.81 -16.68 8.79
N ALA A 394 31.52 -15.69 8.21
CA ALA A 394 32.73 -15.11 8.80
C ALA A 394 32.52 -14.64 10.24
N GLU A 395 31.37 -14.06 10.56
CA GLU A 395 30.98 -13.60 11.91
C GLU A 395 30.74 -14.75 12.91
N SER A 396 30.56 -15.97 12.44
CA SER A 396 30.28 -17.15 13.24
C SER A 396 31.53 -18.00 13.47
N VAL A 397 32.61 -17.84 12.69
CA VAL A 397 33.84 -18.64 12.77
C VAL A 397 34.44 -18.59 14.17
N SER A 398 34.58 -17.40 14.76
CA SER A 398 35.19 -17.24 16.10
C SER A 398 34.45 -17.97 17.23
N LYS A 399 33.20 -18.38 17.00
CA LYS A 399 32.34 -19.07 17.98
C LYS A 399 32.49 -20.60 17.95
N ILE A 400 33.26 -21.15 17.02
CA ILE A 400 33.48 -22.59 16.89
C ILE A 400 34.98 -22.97 16.85
N THR A 401 35.91 -22.01 16.91
CA THR A 401 37.33 -22.24 16.78
C THR A 401 38.04 -22.36 18.12
N ASP A 402 37.38 -22.12 19.25
CA ASP A 402 37.95 -22.34 20.61
C ASP A 402 38.01 -23.84 20.96
N ASP A 403 38.91 -24.20 21.89
CA ASP A 403 39.14 -25.59 22.27
C ASP A 403 37.88 -26.29 22.80
N ALA A 404 37.03 -25.59 23.53
CA ALA A 404 35.78 -26.16 24.05
C ALA A 404 34.81 -26.51 22.92
N SER A 405 34.67 -25.62 21.93
CA SER A 405 33.84 -25.88 20.74
C SER A 405 34.39 -27.02 19.91
N LYS A 406 35.73 -27.10 19.75
CA LYS A 406 36.38 -28.22 19.04
C LYS A 406 36.15 -29.56 19.75
N GLU A 407 36.16 -29.60 21.07
CA GLU A 407 35.89 -30.82 21.84
C GLU A 407 34.42 -31.26 21.69
N ILE A 408 33.47 -30.28 21.68
CA ILE A 408 32.05 -30.54 21.39
C ILE A 408 31.87 -31.15 20.00
N LEU A 409 32.53 -30.59 18.99
CA LEU A 409 32.40 -31.08 17.60
C LEU A 409 32.99 -32.51 17.47
N LYS A 410 34.18 -32.79 18.06
CA LYS A 410 34.80 -34.13 18.08
C LYS A 410 33.90 -35.17 18.74
N ARG A 411 33.35 -34.83 19.90
CA ARG A 411 32.45 -35.72 20.62
C ARG A 411 31.19 -35.98 19.80
N SER A 412 30.63 -34.93 19.19
CA SER A 412 29.42 -35.05 18.35
C SER A 412 29.65 -35.95 17.15
N ILE A 413 30.79 -35.87 16.45
CA ILE A 413 31.10 -36.76 15.33
C ILE A 413 31.04 -38.22 15.78
N LYS A 414 31.73 -38.56 16.86
CA LYS A 414 31.77 -39.92 17.39
C LYS A 414 30.40 -40.48 17.70
N GLU A 415 29.55 -39.69 18.31
CA GLU A 415 28.21 -40.13 18.69
C GLU A 415 27.27 -40.22 17.46
N LEU A 416 27.33 -39.24 16.57
CA LEU A 416 26.50 -39.23 15.35
C LEU A 416 26.85 -40.39 14.39
N GLU A 417 28.09 -40.87 14.35
CA GLU A 417 28.45 -42.03 13.56
C GLU A 417 27.70 -43.30 14.02
N THR A 418 27.30 -43.41 15.28
CA THR A 418 26.56 -44.54 15.82
C THR A 418 25.07 -44.55 15.49
N VAL A 419 24.53 -43.40 15.09
CA VAL A 419 23.11 -43.25 14.79
C VAL A 419 22.75 -43.99 13.49
N SER A 420 21.98 -45.07 13.61
CA SER A 420 21.49 -45.89 12.48
C SER A 420 20.21 -45.32 11.86
N ASP A 421 19.26 -44.82 12.68
CA ASP A 421 18.04 -44.20 12.27
C ASP A 421 18.18 -42.67 12.35
N TRP A 422 18.40 -42.03 11.20
CA TRP A 422 18.72 -40.59 11.11
C TRP A 422 17.46 -39.73 11.16
N THR A 423 16.79 -39.70 12.32
CA THR A 423 15.67 -38.85 12.64
C THR A 423 16.05 -37.77 13.64
N HIS A 424 15.37 -36.61 13.62
CA HIS A 424 15.63 -35.53 14.59
C HIS A 424 15.56 -36.01 16.03
N THR A 425 14.66 -36.96 16.36
CA THR A 425 14.48 -37.52 17.69
C THR A 425 15.71 -38.36 18.09
N SER A 426 16.22 -39.22 17.20
CA SER A 426 17.38 -40.04 17.46
C SER A 426 18.68 -39.22 17.57
N ILE A 427 18.81 -38.21 16.70
CA ILE A 427 19.94 -37.27 16.72
C ILE A 427 19.95 -36.48 18.04
N GLU A 428 18.81 -35.95 18.45
CA GLU A 428 18.65 -35.21 19.71
C GLU A 428 18.98 -36.09 20.92
N ALA A 429 18.43 -37.28 20.97
CA ALA A 429 18.64 -38.19 22.09
C ALA A 429 20.13 -38.52 22.32
N VAL A 430 20.84 -38.89 21.26
CA VAL A 430 22.26 -39.23 21.32
C VAL A 430 23.14 -38.04 21.74
N LEU A 431 22.88 -36.86 21.14
CA LEU A 431 23.63 -35.66 21.45
C LEU A 431 23.30 -35.09 22.84
N ARG A 432 22.10 -35.23 23.35
CA ARG A 432 21.77 -34.85 24.73
C ARG A 432 22.43 -35.76 25.75
N ALA A 433 22.37 -37.06 25.56
CA ALA A 433 23.01 -38.01 26.45
C ALA A 433 24.53 -37.71 26.57
N SER A 434 25.19 -37.50 25.44
CA SER A 434 26.64 -37.27 25.44
C SER A 434 27.05 -35.87 25.88
N LEU A 435 26.44 -34.81 25.31
CA LEU A 435 26.91 -33.44 25.56
C LEU A 435 26.33 -32.81 26.84
N ILE A 436 25.08 -33.15 27.17
CA ILE A 436 24.38 -32.51 28.31
C ILE A 436 24.54 -33.39 29.57
N GLU A 437 24.32 -34.71 29.47
CA GLU A 437 24.32 -35.58 30.65
C GLU A 437 25.76 -36.00 31.02
N GLU A 438 26.56 -36.49 30.07
CA GLU A 438 27.95 -36.95 30.37
C GLU A 438 28.94 -35.78 30.49
N MET A 439 28.92 -34.81 29.53
CA MET A 439 29.84 -33.66 29.56
C MET A 439 29.33 -32.51 30.45
N ALA A 440 28.14 -32.60 31.02
CA ALA A 440 27.50 -31.60 31.87
C ALA A 440 27.48 -30.17 31.26
N LEU A 441 27.36 -30.07 29.93
CA LEU A 441 27.34 -28.79 29.22
C LEU A 441 25.91 -28.16 29.25
N LYS A 442 25.86 -26.85 29.29
CA LYS A 442 24.60 -26.15 29.09
C LYS A 442 24.14 -26.30 27.63
N PRO A 443 22.83 -26.58 27.36
CA PRO A 443 22.31 -26.80 26.00
C PRO A 443 22.70 -25.70 25.00
N ARG A 444 22.68 -24.44 25.43
CA ARG A 444 23.07 -23.31 24.59
C ARG A 444 24.54 -23.41 24.11
N ILE A 445 25.46 -23.87 24.97
CA ILE A 445 26.86 -23.98 24.60
C ILE A 445 27.04 -25.19 23.67
N ALA A 446 26.53 -26.36 24.06
CA ALA A 446 26.64 -27.60 23.30
C ALA A 446 26.11 -27.48 21.88
N PHE A 447 24.89 -26.91 21.73
CA PHE A 447 24.20 -26.87 20.43
C PHE A 447 24.52 -25.65 19.58
N THR A 448 25.15 -24.58 20.10
CA THR A 448 25.60 -23.46 19.28
C THR A 448 26.72 -23.85 18.33
N ALA A 449 27.72 -24.57 18.82
CA ALA A 449 28.83 -25.04 17.99
C ALA A 449 28.36 -25.97 16.87
N LEU A 450 27.46 -26.92 17.17
CA LEU A 450 26.87 -27.83 16.20
C LEU A 450 26.00 -27.08 15.17
N ARG A 451 25.21 -26.13 15.61
CA ARG A 451 24.37 -25.29 14.73
C ARG A 451 25.23 -24.56 13.70
N ILE A 452 26.28 -23.89 14.15
CA ILE A 452 27.19 -23.17 13.26
C ILE A 452 27.88 -24.14 12.30
N ALA A 453 28.40 -25.26 12.82
CA ALA A 453 29.09 -26.23 11.98
C ALA A 453 28.21 -26.88 10.93
N THR A 454 26.91 -27.08 11.19
CA THR A 454 25.98 -27.75 10.26
C THR A 454 25.24 -26.78 9.33
N THR A 455 24.83 -25.60 9.82
CA THR A 455 24.04 -24.65 9.07
C THR A 455 24.80 -23.42 8.59
N GLY A 456 26.01 -23.17 9.09
CA GLY A 456 26.85 -22.05 8.75
C GLY A 456 26.62 -20.79 9.59
N SER A 457 25.56 -20.73 10.37
CA SER A 457 25.14 -19.51 11.07
C SER A 457 24.64 -19.78 12.49
N THR A 458 24.67 -18.75 13.34
CA THR A 458 24.04 -18.82 14.68
C THR A 458 22.51 -18.76 14.62
N ILE A 459 21.95 -18.21 13.55
CA ILE A 459 20.51 -18.11 13.31
C ILE A 459 20.13 -19.10 12.21
N SER A 460 19.37 -20.11 12.56
CA SER A 460 18.91 -21.17 11.65
C SER A 460 17.59 -21.76 12.14
N PRO A 461 16.93 -22.60 11.36
CA PRO A 461 15.82 -23.42 11.83
C PRO A 461 16.21 -24.30 13.03
N PRO A 462 15.29 -25.04 13.65
CA PRO A 462 15.61 -25.99 14.72
C PRO A 462 16.72 -26.95 14.30
N LEU A 463 17.69 -27.18 15.22
CA LEU A 463 18.96 -27.84 14.88
C LEU A 463 18.75 -29.28 14.41
N PHE A 464 18.04 -30.08 15.19
CA PHE A 464 17.95 -31.51 14.93
C PHE A 464 17.13 -31.82 13.69
N GLU A 465 16.05 -31.08 13.45
CA GLU A 465 15.26 -31.15 12.22
C GLU A 465 16.08 -30.68 11.01
N SER A 466 16.92 -29.66 11.19
CA SER A 466 17.84 -29.21 10.13
C SER A 466 18.87 -30.30 9.79
N MET A 467 19.38 -31.01 10.79
CA MET A 467 20.33 -32.13 10.59
C MET A 467 19.66 -33.34 9.93
N GLU A 468 18.41 -33.64 10.29
CA GLU A 468 17.62 -34.70 9.63
C GLU A 468 17.45 -34.41 8.14
N LEU A 469 17.02 -33.20 7.79
CA LEU A 469 16.82 -32.74 6.39
C LEU A 469 18.13 -32.71 5.59
N LEU A 470 19.23 -32.33 6.24
CA LEU A 470 20.55 -32.27 5.62
C LEU A 470 21.13 -33.66 5.31
N GLY A 471 20.78 -34.66 6.12
CA GLY A 471 21.26 -36.03 6.02
C GLY A 471 22.58 -36.26 6.74
N LYS A 472 22.83 -37.53 7.13
CA LYS A 472 23.98 -37.96 7.98
C LYS A 472 25.34 -37.59 7.36
N GLU A 473 25.54 -37.95 6.09
CA GLU A 473 26.82 -37.73 5.41
C GLU A 473 27.19 -36.24 5.34
N ALA A 474 26.24 -35.39 4.95
CA ALA A 474 26.44 -33.94 4.84
C ALA A 474 26.68 -33.31 6.23
N CYS A 475 25.98 -33.76 7.28
CA CYS A 475 26.21 -33.31 8.65
C CYS A 475 27.61 -33.62 9.11
N LEU A 476 28.07 -34.89 9.00
CA LEU A 476 29.41 -35.31 9.40
C LEU A 476 30.51 -34.58 8.61
N LEU A 477 30.30 -34.41 7.27
CA LEU A 477 31.25 -33.66 6.45
C LEU A 477 31.41 -32.20 6.95
N ARG A 478 30.30 -31.52 7.22
CA ARG A 478 30.30 -30.13 7.67
C ARG A 478 30.85 -29.94 9.08
N ILE A 479 30.54 -30.85 10.00
CA ILE A 479 31.07 -30.81 11.36
C ILE A 479 32.59 -31.01 11.32
N ASN A 480 33.12 -31.97 10.51
CA ASN A 480 34.54 -32.16 10.28
C ASN A 480 35.21 -30.92 9.67
N ALA A 481 34.58 -30.27 8.69
CA ALA A 481 35.08 -29.02 8.12
C ALA A 481 35.11 -27.89 9.16
N GLY A 482 34.10 -27.77 10.03
CA GLY A 482 34.09 -26.85 11.17
C GLY A 482 35.18 -27.10 12.20
N LEU A 483 35.52 -28.37 12.44
CA LEU A 483 36.62 -28.76 13.33
C LEU A 483 37.99 -28.38 12.77
N ALA A 484 38.14 -28.30 11.45
CA ALA A 484 39.38 -27.94 10.76
C ALA A 484 39.64 -26.41 10.70
N LEU A 485 38.67 -25.58 11.08
CA LEU A 485 38.82 -24.12 11.20
C LEU A 485 39.60 -23.79 12.47
#